data_eba0d0d5ce875aa8e52db2ec05459480
#
_entry.id   eba0d0d5ce875aa8e52db2ec05459480
#
_cell.length_a   1.000
_cell.length_b   1.000
_cell.length_c   1.000
_cell.angle_alpha   90.00
_cell.angle_beta   90.00
_cell.angle_gamma   90.00
#
_symmetry.space_group_name_H-M   'P 1'
#
loop_
_entity.id
_entity.type
_entity.pdbx_description
1 polymer ?
#
loop_
_entity_poly.entity_id
_entity_poly.type
_entity_poly.pdbx_seq_one_letter_code
_entity_poly.pdbx_strand_id
1 'polypeptide(L)'
;MQNKIEIFNNQVIINYNLAYPKSREVLLKSHTFAKFVQYFIEYQETDNANMYAYLTKNGELSSKEAAYDFCHFLRLLSIFTCEELKDEYYLSDKDATLDVIEEMYRTWRSLQRFGYMKSDNSTNFGINTLVAFDSASNDLFLRTYRLLEEKLMGRPNLVYRQVQAGTNACFSIHTLDKIWADEYAALQDIPMIDTVMLRTPMILHPKSSKRTGMFTEIDTQPMTYFKKGESNWFCYPCKVGALLCFVYFNSKYMSSALSMANLFELATKEESAQKPDLVVIFGNDDGNDDTNFYYDEANDIWVGCISDNPRIEYFGYLKKMCLTLHNLAQMKKGWLPIHGAFVNIYLKDGTKKGIMLMGDSGAGKSESIEALKAAAGDMIREVEVVFDDMGTIHLEDGVPYGQGTELVPSFV
;
A
#
# COMPACT_ATOMS: atom_id res chain seq x y z
N MET A 1 13.43 19.97 37.16
CA MET A 1 13.32 20.35 35.73
C MET A 1 12.12 19.56 35.18
N GLN A 2 11.20 20.24 34.54
CA GLN A 2 10.11 19.50 33.82
C GLN A 2 10.73 18.79 32.64
N ASN A 3 10.46 17.48 32.54
CA ASN A 3 10.94 16.68 31.41
C ASN A 3 10.26 17.12 30.11
N LYS A 4 11.01 17.12 29.00
CA LYS A 4 10.47 17.44 27.67
C LYS A 4 9.59 16.32 27.14
N ILE A 5 9.99 15.08 27.47
CA ILE A 5 9.31 13.83 27.11
C ILE A 5 9.55 12.80 28.21
N GLU A 6 8.54 12.00 28.49
CA GLU A 6 8.60 10.82 29.34
C GLU A 6 8.03 9.65 28.57
N ILE A 7 8.72 8.50 28.59
CA ILE A 7 8.27 7.28 27.92
C ILE A 7 8.36 6.15 28.94
N PHE A 8 7.24 5.48 29.19
CA PHE A 8 7.16 4.33 30.08
C PHE A 8 5.82 3.57 29.89
N ASN A 9 5.82 2.28 30.13
CA ASN A 9 4.61 1.44 30.11
C ASN A 9 3.73 1.64 28.86
N ASN A 10 4.35 1.63 27.67
CA ASN A 10 3.66 1.86 26.38
C ASN A 10 2.96 3.23 26.26
N GLN A 11 3.43 4.22 26.99
CA GLN A 11 2.93 5.60 26.97
C GLN A 11 4.05 6.60 26.70
N VAL A 12 3.72 7.66 25.98
CA VAL A 12 4.59 8.82 25.83
C VAL A 12 3.85 10.09 26.25
N ILE A 13 4.47 10.88 27.09
CA ILE A 13 3.97 12.16 27.56
C ILE A 13 4.88 13.26 27.02
N ILE A 14 4.33 14.21 26.28
CA ILE A 14 5.06 15.26 25.57
C ILE A 14 4.65 16.62 26.14
N ASN A 15 5.63 17.39 26.58
CA ASN A 15 5.44 18.78 26.99
C ASN A 15 5.65 19.70 25.78
N TYR A 16 4.57 20.14 25.15
CA TYR A 16 4.61 20.97 23.94
C TYR A 16 5.24 22.37 24.16
N ASN A 17 5.32 22.88 25.37
CA ASN A 17 6.06 24.11 25.64
C ASN A 17 7.57 23.95 25.44
N LEU A 18 8.11 22.73 25.61
CA LEU A 18 9.54 22.44 25.61
C LEU A 18 9.98 21.57 24.43
N ALA A 19 9.09 20.84 23.83
CA ALA A 19 9.39 19.80 22.83
C ALA A 19 8.45 19.87 21.63
N TYR A 20 8.37 21.05 21.00
CA TYR A 20 7.61 21.21 19.75
C TYR A 20 8.57 21.38 18.56
N PRO A 21 8.81 20.33 17.77
CA PRO A 21 9.66 20.45 16.58
C PRO A 21 8.90 21.16 15.46
N LYS A 22 9.46 22.28 14.98
CA LYS A 22 8.88 23.06 13.88
C LYS A 22 9.27 22.55 12.49
N SER A 23 10.27 21.69 12.40
CA SER A 23 10.77 21.14 11.15
C SER A 23 11.37 19.75 11.37
N ARG A 24 11.51 18.99 10.29
CA ARG A 24 12.18 17.69 10.28
C ARG A 24 13.58 17.74 10.86
N GLU A 25 14.35 18.76 10.49
CA GLU A 25 15.70 18.93 11.00
C GLU A 25 15.73 19.11 12.53
N VAL A 26 14.82 19.92 13.06
CA VAL A 26 14.67 20.12 14.51
C VAL A 26 14.21 18.82 15.18
N LEU A 27 13.30 18.08 14.57
CA LEU A 27 12.84 16.78 15.09
C LEU A 27 14.02 15.81 15.22
N LEU A 28 14.73 15.53 14.13
CA LEU A 28 15.82 14.56 14.07
C LEU A 28 17.05 14.95 14.93
N LYS A 29 17.24 16.24 15.22
CA LYS A 29 18.27 16.75 16.15
C LYS A 29 17.82 16.77 17.61
N SER A 30 16.54 16.57 17.88
CA SER A 30 15.99 16.78 19.22
C SER A 30 16.40 15.65 20.18
N HIS A 31 16.74 16.01 21.40
CA HIS A 31 16.94 15.05 22.48
C HIS A 31 15.66 14.21 22.75
N THR A 32 14.51 14.78 22.47
CA THR A 32 13.21 14.13 22.59
C THR A 32 13.09 12.95 21.63
N PHE A 33 13.48 13.15 20.38
CA PHE A 33 13.50 12.09 19.37
C PHE A 33 14.55 11.01 19.72
N ALA A 34 15.75 11.43 20.13
CA ALA A 34 16.80 10.48 20.57
C ALA A 34 16.35 9.61 21.76
N LYS A 35 15.58 10.15 22.71
CA LYS A 35 14.97 9.38 23.79
C LYS A 35 13.94 8.36 23.30
N PHE A 36 13.14 8.74 22.32
CA PHE A 36 12.21 7.79 21.72
C PHE A 36 12.97 6.67 20.98
N VAL A 37 13.98 7.00 20.20
CA VAL A 37 14.82 5.99 19.52
C VAL A 37 15.54 5.08 20.53
N GLN A 38 16.02 5.62 21.64
CA GLN A 38 16.61 4.81 22.71
C GLN A 38 15.59 3.83 23.30
N TYR A 39 14.39 4.29 23.61
CA TYR A 39 13.29 3.41 24.07
C TYR A 39 12.97 2.33 23.06
N PHE A 40 12.91 2.68 21.77
CA PHE A 40 12.69 1.71 20.69
C PHE A 40 13.79 0.64 20.66
N ILE A 41 15.06 1.03 20.75
CA ILE A 41 16.19 0.10 20.75
C ILE A 41 16.14 -0.82 21.97
N GLU A 42 15.89 -0.27 23.17
CA GLU A 42 15.74 -1.05 24.41
C GLU A 42 14.57 -2.05 24.31
N TYR A 43 13.47 -1.67 23.65
CA TYR A 43 12.35 -2.59 23.40
C TYR A 43 12.76 -3.75 22.49
N GLN A 44 13.57 -3.52 21.46
CA GLN A 44 14.05 -4.57 20.55
C GLN A 44 14.96 -5.60 21.24
N GLU A 45 15.57 -5.29 22.36
CA GLU A 45 16.40 -6.25 23.11
C GLU A 45 15.64 -7.51 23.48
N THR A 46 14.35 -7.37 23.77
CA THR A 46 13.46 -8.49 24.14
C THR A 46 12.55 -8.96 23.02
N ASP A 47 12.19 -8.07 22.09
CA ASP A 47 11.22 -8.33 21.03
C ASP A 47 11.88 -8.88 19.76
N ASN A 48 13.01 -8.28 19.32
CA ASN A 48 13.74 -8.68 18.12
C ASN A 48 15.26 -8.55 18.30
N ALA A 49 15.86 -9.61 18.83
CA ALA A 49 17.30 -9.65 19.15
C ALA A 49 18.20 -9.38 17.92
N ASN A 50 17.78 -9.74 16.71
CA ASN A 50 18.56 -9.48 15.49
C ASN A 50 18.57 -7.98 15.17
N MET A 51 17.42 -7.31 15.28
CA MET A 51 17.31 -5.87 15.08
C MET A 51 18.07 -5.10 16.16
N TYR A 52 18.01 -5.56 17.42
CA TYR A 52 18.82 -5.00 18.50
C TYR A 52 20.32 -5.12 18.22
N ALA A 53 20.80 -6.32 17.82
CA ALA A 53 22.20 -6.55 17.47
C ALA A 53 22.63 -5.64 16.29
N TYR A 54 21.80 -5.51 15.26
CA TYR A 54 22.04 -4.62 14.14
C TYR A 54 22.20 -3.17 14.57
N LEU A 55 21.28 -2.64 15.38
CA LEU A 55 21.31 -1.26 15.85
C LEU A 55 22.47 -0.97 16.81
N THR A 56 22.81 -1.93 17.66
CA THR A 56 23.95 -1.80 18.61
C THR A 56 25.28 -2.21 18.02
N LYS A 57 25.35 -2.50 16.71
CA LYS A 57 26.55 -2.99 16.01
C LYS A 57 27.14 -4.20 16.73
N ASN A 58 26.29 -5.20 16.96
CA ASN A 58 26.60 -6.43 17.70
C ASN A 58 27.12 -6.21 19.14
N GLY A 59 26.59 -5.19 19.81
CA GLY A 59 26.93 -4.90 21.22
C GLY A 59 28.14 -3.98 21.40
N GLU A 60 28.67 -3.43 20.31
CA GLU A 60 29.74 -2.40 20.39
C GLU A 60 29.23 -1.08 20.98
N LEU A 61 27.93 -0.78 20.77
CA LEU A 61 27.28 0.42 21.27
C LEU A 61 26.26 0.06 22.37
N SER A 62 26.21 0.85 23.43
CA SER A 62 25.07 0.83 24.33
C SER A 62 23.80 1.32 23.60
N SER A 63 22.60 0.96 24.09
CA SER A 63 21.32 1.43 23.49
C SER A 63 21.24 2.96 23.36
N LYS A 64 21.83 3.69 24.30
CA LYS A 64 21.91 5.14 24.26
C LYS A 64 22.83 5.65 23.15
N GLU A 65 24.02 5.08 23.02
CA GLU A 65 24.99 5.44 21.96
C GLU A 65 24.42 5.06 20.58
N ALA A 66 23.83 3.87 20.45
CA ALA A 66 23.16 3.42 19.26
C ALA A 66 22.01 4.37 18.83
N ALA A 67 21.25 4.89 19.81
CA ALA A 67 20.19 5.87 19.50
C ALA A 67 20.74 7.18 18.92
N TYR A 68 21.84 7.68 19.44
CA TYR A 68 22.46 8.89 18.89
C TYR A 68 23.12 8.65 17.53
N ASP A 69 23.76 7.50 17.33
CA ASP A 69 24.37 7.07 16.08
C ASP A 69 23.29 6.91 14.98
N PHE A 70 22.21 6.22 15.29
CA PHE A 70 21.10 6.05 14.36
C PHE A 70 20.38 7.38 14.06
N CYS A 71 20.13 8.21 15.04
CA CYS A 71 19.58 9.57 14.82
C CYS A 71 20.51 10.42 13.93
N HIS A 72 21.83 10.28 14.08
CA HIS A 72 22.79 10.94 13.19
C HIS A 72 22.63 10.46 11.75
N PHE A 73 22.60 9.18 11.54
CA PHE A 73 22.37 8.57 10.22
C PHE A 73 21.04 9.04 9.61
N LEU A 74 19.91 8.96 10.34
CA LEU A 74 18.60 9.41 9.85
C LEU A 74 18.62 10.90 9.43
N ARG A 75 19.38 11.72 10.12
CA ARG A 75 19.57 13.13 9.77
C ARG A 75 20.34 13.27 8.46
N LEU A 76 21.43 12.53 8.27
CA LEU A 76 22.18 12.51 7.02
C LEU A 76 21.30 12.00 5.88
N LEU A 77 20.59 10.89 6.07
CA LEU A 77 19.67 10.32 5.09
C LEU A 77 18.56 11.31 4.72
N SER A 78 18.08 12.14 5.65
CA SER A 78 17.07 13.16 5.34
C SER A 78 17.55 14.24 4.37
N ILE A 79 18.86 14.44 4.23
CA ILE A 79 19.49 15.48 3.40
C ILE A 79 20.10 14.87 2.13
N PHE A 80 20.95 13.87 2.29
CA PHE A 80 21.76 13.27 1.24
C PHE A 80 21.03 12.07 0.59
N THR A 81 21.49 11.64 -0.57
CA THR A 81 21.06 10.40 -1.23
C THR A 81 21.78 9.19 -0.63
N CYS A 82 21.24 7.98 -0.82
CA CYS A 82 21.92 6.76 -0.39
C CYS A 82 23.30 6.56 -1.09
N GLU A 83 23.44 7.08 -2.31
CA GLU A 83 24.70 6.98 -3.06
C GLU A 83 25.80 7.86 -2.45
N GLU A 84 25.44 9.07 -2.01
CA GLU A 84 26.35 9.98 -1.29
C GLU A 84 26.74 9.47 0.11
N LEU A 85 25.93 8.59 0.69
CA LEU A 85 26.11 7.99 2.01
C LEU A 85 26.54 6.52 1.97
N LYS A 86 27.03 6.01 0.84
CA LYS A 86 27.30 4.59 0.61
C LYS A 86 28.23 3.92 1.64
N ASP A 87 29.08 4.70 2.30
CA ASP A 87 30.05 4.23 3.29
C ASP A 87 29.46 4.19 4.72
N GLU A 88 28.21 4.63 4.91
CA GLU A 88 27.53 4.57 6.19
C GLU A 88 27.13 3.12 6.54
N TYR A 89 27.33 2.73 7.80
CA TYR A 89 27.03 1.38 8.30
C TYR A 89 25.63 0.90 7.93
N TYR A 90 24.62 1.75 8.14
CA TYR A 90 23.22 1.42 7.91
C TYR A 90 22.84 1.30 6.42
N LEU A 91 23.71 1.66 5.49
CA LEU A 91 23.50 1.44 4.04
C LEU A 91 24.19 0.21 3.50
N SER A 92 24.98 -0.49 4.33
CA SER A 92 25.56 -1.80 3.97
C SER A 92 24.46 -2.86 3.80
N ASP A 93 23.33 -2.72 4.54
CA ASP A 93 22.11 -3.52 4.41
C ASP A 93 20.90 -2.57 4.44
N LYS A 94 20.43 -2.18 3.24
CA LYS A 94 19.31 -1.24 3.09
C LYS A 94 17.99 -1.86 3.52
N ASP A 95 17.80 -3.15 3.32
CA ASP A 95 16.56 -3.84 3.67
C ASP A 95 16.44 -3.93 5.19
N ALA A 96 17.51 -4.31 5.89
CA ALA A 96 17.52 -4.29 7.35
C ALA A 96 17.29 -2.87 7.92
N THR A 97 17.85 -1.84 7.29
CA THR A 97 17.60 -0.45 7.71
C THR A 97 16.16 0.00 7.43
N LEU A 98 15.56 -0.44 6.33
CA LEU A 98 14.15 -0.18 6.03
C LEU A 98 13.26 -0.83 7.08
N ASP A 99 13.50 -2.10 7.43
CA ASP A 99 12.78 -2.82 8.48
C ASP A 99 12.87 -2.10 9.83
N VAL A 100 14.04 -1.57 10.18
CA VAL A 100 14.22 -0.75 11.40
C VAL A 100 13.35 0.50 11.36
N ILE A 101 13.30 1.23 10.26
CA ILE A 101 12.50 2.46 10.12
C ILE A 101 11.00 2.13 10.19
N GLU A 102 10.56 1.05 9.56
CA GLU A 102 9.20 0.56 9.62
C GLU A 102 8.79 0.21 11.06
N GLU A 103 9.61 -0.59 11.75
CA GLU A 103 9.34 -1.01 13.11
C GLU A 103 9.39 0.16 14.11
N MET A 104 10.33 1.09 13.90
CA MET A 104 10.38 2.31 14.69
C MET A 104 9.09 3.15 14.54
N TYR A 105 8.58 3.27 13.31
CA TYR A 105 7.33 3.99 13.08
C TYR A 105 6.12 3.22 13.63
N ARG A 106 6.10 1.91 13.53
CA ARG A 106 5.10 1.04 14.15
C ARG A 106 5.08 1.20 15.67
N THR A 107 6.25 1.15 16.30
CA THR A 107 6.42 1.37 17.75
C THR A 107 5.86 2.75 18.14
N TRP A 108 6.20 3.82 17.40
CA TRP A 108 5.63 5.15 17.66
C TRP A 108 4.10 5.17 17.58
N ARG A 109 3.52 4.46 16.63
CA ARG A 109 2.06 4.39 16.47
C ARG A 109 1.38 3.57 17.56
N SER A 110 2.03 2.55 18.09
CA SER A 110 1.48 1.69 19.15
C SER A 110 1.45 2.39 20.51
N LEU A 111 2.31 3.40 20.74
CA LEU A 111 2.33 4.15 21.99
C LEU A 111 1.05 4.95 22.20
N GLN A 112 0.53 4.94 23.43
CA GLN A 112 -0.48 5.92 23.87
C GLN A 112 0.20 7.29 24.03
N ARG A 113 -0.21 8.26 23.23
CA ARG A 113 0.43 9.58 23.16
C ARG A 113 -0.41 10.63 23.86
N PHE A 114 0.20 11.28 24.86
CA PHE A 114 -0.40 12.36 25.62
C PHE A 114 0.45 13.62 25.44
N GLY A 115 -0.16 14.68 24.94
CA GLY A 115 0.47 15.99 24.85
C GLY A 115 -0.13 16.95 25.88
N TYR A 116 0.69 17.74 26.53
CA TYR A 116 0.21 18.82 27.40
C TYR A 116 0.95 20.11 27.18
N MET A 117 0.26 21.20 27.50
CA MET A 117 0.76 22.56 27.40
C MET A 117 0.34 23.32 28.64
N LYS A 118 1.25 24.11 29.21
CA LYS A 118 0.90 25.03 30.30
C LYS A 118 0.06 26.17 29.73
N SER A 119 -1.16 26.32 30.21
CA SER A 119 -1.98 27.49 29.95
C SER A 119 -1.53 28.63 30.88
N ASP A 120 -0.97 29.69 30.29
CA ASP A 120 -0.67 30.89 31.01
C ASP A 120 -1.72 31.94 30.67
N ASN A 121 -2.36 32.54 31.68
CA ASN A 121 -3.46 33.51 31.52
C ASN A 121 -3.07 34.75 30.70
N SER A 122 -1.78 34.97 30.45
CA SER A 122 -1.24 36.05 29.62
C SER A 122 -1.18 35.74 28.13
N THR A 123 -1.36 34.49 27.72
CA THR A 123 -1.31 34.06 26.32
C THR A 123 -2.65 33.44 25.95
N ASN A 124 -3.37 33.99 24.99
CA ASN A 124 -4.62 33.47 24.43
C ASN A 124 -4.39 32.17 23.66
N PHE A 125 -3.81 31.14 24.28
CA PHE A 125 -3.74 29.79 23.72
C PHE A 125 -5.09 29.10 23.93
N GLY A 126 -5.98 29.26 22.96
CA GLY A 126 -7.23 28.52 22.92
C GLY A 126 -7.01 27.03 22.59
N ILE A 127 -8.02 26.21 22.83
CA ILE A 127 -8.03 24.77 22.52
C ILE A 127 -7.68 24.49 21.05
N ASN A 128 -8.01 25.40 20.13
CA ASN A 128 -7.64 25.30 18.72
C ASN A 128 -6.13 25.32 18.50
N THR A 129 -5.37 26.03 19.33
CA THR A 129 -3.91 26.04 19.28
C THR A 129 -3.35 24.70 19.71
N LEU A 130 -3.85 24.09 20.78
CA LEU A 130 -3.45 22.77 21.24
C LEU A 130 -3.72 21.69 20.16
N VAL A 131 -4.90 21.72 19.55
CA VAL A 131 -5.27 20.82 18.45
C VAL A 131 -4.33 21.00 17.25
N ALA A 132 -4.02 22.25 16.88
CA ALA A 132 -3.11 22.54 15.78
C ALA A 132 -1.68 22.05 16.07
N PHE A 133 -1.19 22.21 17.29
CA PHE A 133 0.12 21.70 17.71
C PHE A 133 0.20 20.18 17.67
N ASP A 134 -0.81 19.50 18.20
CA ASP A 134 -0.87 18.04 18.18
C ASP A 134 -0.91 17.50 16.75
N SER A 135 -1.79 18.05 15.92
CA SER A 135 -1.93 17.67 14.51
C SER A 135 -0.63 17.91 13.72
N ALA A 136 0.00 19.07 13.90
CA ALA A 136 1.24 19.42 13.20
C ALA A 136 2.42 18.54 13.66
N SER A 137 2.48 18.16 14.93
CA SER A 137 3.51 17.27 15.46
C SER A 137 3.38 15.85 14.88
N ASN A 138 2.15 15.30 14.86
CA ASN A 138 1.89 14.01 14.29
C ASN A 138 2.15 13.96 12.77
N ASP A 139 1.76 15.01 12.04
CA ASP A 139 2.01 15.15 10.61
C ASP A 139 3.51 15.24 10.29
N LEU A 140 4.26 16.01 11.09
CA LEU A 140 5.71 16.12 10.93
C LEU A 140 6.42 14.77 11.12
N PHE A 141 6.00 13.98 12.12
CA PHE A 141 6.57 12.67 12.36
C PHE A 141 6.30 11.73 11.19
N LEU A 142 5.05 11.69 10.71
CA LEU A 142 4.65 10.89 9.56
C LEU A 142 5.41 11.27 8.27
N ARG A 143 5.52 12.56 7.98
CA ARG A 143 6.26 13.04 6.79
C ARG A 143 7.76 12.74 6.88
N THR A 144 8.31 12.76 8.08
CA THR A 144 9.72 12.41 8.28
C THR A 144 9.94 10.92 8.02
N TYR A 145 9.11 10.06 8.58
CA TYR A 145 9.12 8.62 8.32
C TYR A 145 9.04 8.33 6.81
N ARG A 146 8.03 8.87 6.12
CA ARG A 146 7.84 8.64 4.67
C ARG A 146 9.04 9.06 3.83
N LEU A 147 9.65 10.20 4.15
CA LEU A 147 10.84 10.63 3.43
C LEU A 147 11.99 9.64 3.59
N LEU A 148 12.23 9.15 4.81
CA LEU A 148 13.32 8.22 5.09
C LEU A 148 13.09 6.89 4.37
N GLU A 149 11.86 6.39 4.42
CA GLU A 149 11.41 5.19 3.69
C GLU A 149 11.64 5.35 2.18
N GLU A 150 11.10 6.41 1.57
CA GLU A 150 11.23 6.67 0.12
C GLU A 150 12.70 6.81 -0.33
N LYS A 151 13.55 7.42 0.50
CA LYS A 151 14.98 7.54 0.19
C LYS A 151 15.71 6.20 0.20
N LEU A 152 15.39 5.30 1.12
CA LEU A 152 15.97 3.95 1.15
C LEU A 152 15.48 3.11 -0.01
N MET A 153 14.18 3.16 -0.32
CA MET A 153 13.61 2.44 -1.46
C MET A 153 14.07 3.00 -2.81
N GLY A 154 14.57 4.24 -2.86
CA GLY A 154 14.98 4.92 -4.08
C GLY A 154 13.81 5.32 -4.99
N ARG A 155 12.58 5.25 -4.50
CA ARG A 155 11.36 5.62 -5.22
C ARG A 155 10.32 6.22 -4.26
N PRO A 156 9.47 7.14 -4.73
CA PRO A 156 8.35 7.62 -3.92
C PRO A 156 7.29 6.52 -3.74
N ASN A 157 6.54 6.60 -2.66
CA ASN A 157 5.35 5.80 -2.49
C ASN A 157 4.25 6.27 -3.45
N LEU A 158 3.58 5.33 -4.11
CA LEU A 158 2.50 5.63 -5.04
C LEU A 158 1.14 5.70 -4.33
N VAL A 159 0.99 5.00 -3.21
CA VAL A 159 -0.24 4.97 -2.42
C VAL A 159 0.06 5.35 -0.98
N TYR A 160 -0.60 6.41 -0.51
CA TYR A 160 -0.50 6.88 0.88
C TYR A 160 -1.82 6.66 1.60
N ARG A 161 -1.77 6.22 2.85
CA ARG A 161 -2.95 6.05 3.71
C ARG A 161 -2.82 6.94 4.95
N GLN A 162 -3.87 7.72 5.22
CA GLN A 162 -3.96 8.57 6.41
C GLN A 162 -5.24 8.24 7.19
N VAL A 163 -5.15 8.24 8.51
CA VAL A 163 -6.26 7.87 9.41
C VAL A 163 -7.14 9.05 9.81
N GLN A 164 -6.79 10.27 9.44
CA GLN A 164 -7.55 11.46 9.84
C GLN A 164 -8.83 11.64 9.02
N ALA A 165 -9.88 12.16 9.66
CA ALA A 165 -11.12 12.54 9.00
C ALA A 165 -10.89 13.67 7.97
N GLY A 166 -11.70 13.69 6.91
CA GLY A 166 -11.64 14.69 5.84
C GLY A 166 -12.01 14.11 4.49
N THR A 167 -11.40 14.63 3.42
CA THR A 167 -11.55 14.09 2.05
C THR A 167 -11.15 12.61 2.04
N ASN A 168 -11.97 11.76 1.45
CA ASN A 168 -11.74 10.32 1.39
C ASN A 168 -10.45 9.97 0.62
N ALA A 169 -10.16 10.71 -0.46
CA ALA A 169 -8.93 10.57 -1.21
C ALA A 169 -8.53 11.88 -1.91
N CYS A 170 -7.28 11.98 -2.28
CA CYS A 170 -6.81 12.88 -3.33
C CYS A 170 -5.74 12.15 -4.15
N PHE A 171 -5.48 12.64 -5.36
CA PHE A 171 -4.59 11.98 -6.30
C PHE A 171 -3.93 12.99 -7.22
N SER A 172 -2.76 12.65 -7.74
CA SER A 172 -2.12 13.36 -8.84
C SER A 172 -2.34 12.62 -10.16
N ILE A 173 -2.22 13.35 -11.25
CA ILE A 173 -2.48 12.83 -12.59
C ILE A 173 -1.40 13.30 -13.58
N HIS A 174 -1.19 12.50 -14.61
CA HIS A 174 -0.43 12.88 -15.81
C HIS A 174 -1.20 12.43 -17.05
N THR A 175 -0.77 12.91 -18.22
CA THR A 175 -1.29 12.48 -19.52
C THR A 175 -0.25 11.63 -20.24
N LEU A 176 -0.71 10.65 -21.02
CA LEU A 176 0.18 9.88 -21.88
C LEU A 176 0.65 10.74 -23.06
N ASP A 177 1.93 10.66 -23.40
CA ASP A 177 2.48 11.31 -24.59
C ASP A 177 1.91 10.67 -25.87
N LYS A 178 1.74 9.34 -25.85
CA LYS A 178 1.20 8.57 -26.96
C LYS A 178 0.48 7.32 -26.48
N ILE A 179 -0.71 7.06 -27.09
CA ILE A 179 -1.42 5.79 -26.88
C ILE A 179 -0.68 4.63 -27.59
N TRP A 180 -0.82 3.41 -27.07
CA TRP A 180 -0.09 2.22 -27.54
C TRP A 180 -0.59 1.67 -28.89
N ALA A 181 -1.85 1.94 -29.27
CA ALA A 181 -2.43 1.52 -30.55
C ALA A 181 -3.55 2.47 -31.00
N ASP A 182 -3.72 2.62 -32.30
CA ASP A 182 -4.65 3.60 -32.90
C ASP A 182 -6.12 3.29 -32.58
N GLU A 183 -6.48 2.03 -32.40
CA GLU A 183 -7.82 1.58 -32.02
C GLU A 183 -8.26 2.16 -30.67
N TYR A 184 -7.30 2.51 -29.82
CA TYR A 184 -7.53 3.07 -28.49
C TYR A 184 -7.38 4.61 -28.44
N ALA A 185 -7.31 5.28 -29.59
CA ALA A 185 -7.10 6.73 -29.67
C ALA A 185 -8.12 7.55 -28.85
N ALA A 186 -9.34 7.06 -28.69
CA ALA A 186 -10.37 7.71 -27.87
C ALA A 186 -10.00 7.78 -26.36
N LEU A 187 -9.01 7.01 -25.90
CA LEU A 187 -8.51 7.01 -24.51
C LEU A 187 -7.29 7.94 -24.32
N GLN A 188 -6.68 8.44 -25.40
CA GLN A 188 -5.42 9.21 -25.36
C GLN A 188 -5.44 10.39 -24.38
N ASP A 189 -6.53 11.14 -24.37
CA ASP A 189 -6.64 12.38 -23.58
C ASP A 189 -7.15 12.13 -22.15
N ILE A 190 -7.38 10.87 -21.76
CA ILE A 190 -7.84 10.55 -20.42
C ILE A 190 -6.63 10.54 -19.48
N PRO A 191 -6.58 11.42 -18.45
CA PRO A 191 -5.46 11.48 -17.54
C PRO A 191 -5.35 10.22 -16.70
N MET A 192 -4.09 9.78 -16.50
CA MET A 192 -3.73 8.65 -15.67
C MET A 192 -3.37 9.11 -14.27
N ILE A 193 -3.78 8.34 -13.29
CA ILE A 193 -3.43 8.56 -11.87
C ILE A 193 -2.03 8.02 -11.65
N ASP A 194 -1.16 8.83 -11.05
CA ASP A 194 0.21 8.45 -10.72
C ASP A 194 0.50 8.38 -9.22
N THR A 195 -0.36 8.97 -8.39
CA THR A 195 -0.25 8.91 -6.93
C THR A 195 -1.63 9.03 -6.30
N VAL A 196 -1.92 8.21 -5.31
CA VAL A 196 -3.17 8.25 -4.54
C VAL A 196 -2.88 8.40 -3.06
N MET A 197 -3.56 9.35 -2.40
CA MET A 197 -3.59 9.47 -0.95
C MET A 197 -5.00 9.14 -0.43
N LEU A 198 -5.11 8.03 0.29
CA LEU A 198 -6.35 7.64 0.97
C LEU A 198 -6.33 8.18 2.40
N ARG A 199 -7.38 8.91 2.81
CA ARG A 199 -7.50 9.45 4.17
C ARG A 199 -7.94 8.40 5.19
N THR A 200 -8.80 7.50 4.75
CA THR A 200 -9.29 6.35 5.53
C THR A 200 -9.48 5.19 4.56
N PRO A 201 -9.71 3.97 5.02
CA PRO A 201 -10.28 2.96 4.14
C PRO A 201 -11.52 3.54 3.47
N MET A 202 -11.60 3.40 2.15
CA MET A 202 -12.76 3.90 1.40
C MET A 202 -14.01 3.13 1.85
N ILE A 203 -14.96 3.83 2.47
CA ILE A 203 -16.25 3.26 2.83
C ILE A 203 -17.20 3.50 1.68
N LEU A 204 -17.63 2.41 1.04
CA LEU A 204 -18.55 2.47 -0.10
C LEU A 204 -19.98 2.28 0.38
N HIS A 205 -20.89 3.12 -0.14
CA HIS A 205 -22.32 3.05 0.14
C HIS A 205 -23.10 2.80 -1.16
N PRO A 206 -22.93 1.63 -1.83
CA PRO A 206 -23.58 1.36 -3.09
C PRO A 206 -25.08 1.07 -2.89
N LYS A 207 -25.89 1.34 -3.91
CA LYS A 207 -27.31 0.99 -3.93
C LYS A 207 -27.57 -0.51 -3.96
N SER A 208 -26.59 -1.31 -4.36
CA SER A 208 -26.63 -2.77 -4.36
C SER A 208 -25.40 -3.34 -3.67
N SER A 209 -25.59 -4.44 -2.95
CA SER A 209 -24.50 -5.15 -2.25
C SER A 209 -24.03 -6.41 -3.00
N LYS A 210 -24.56 -6.67 -4.19
CA LYS A 210 -24.21 -7.85 -4.97
C LYS A 210 -24.23 -7.57 -6.47
N ARG A 211 -23.42 -8.31 -7.21
CA ARG A 211 -23.44 -8.32 -8.66
C ARG A 211 -24.55 -9.26 -9.17
N THR A 212 -25.24 -8.86 -10.24
CA THR A 212 -26.20 -9.68 -10.98
C THR A 212 -25.71 -9.94 -12.39
N GLY A 213 -26.01 -11.11 -12.93
CA GLY A 213 -25.57 -11.53 -14.25
C GLY A 213 -24.09 -11.95 -14.33
N MET A 214 -23.69 -12.41 -15.49
CA MET A 214 -22.33 -12.79 -15.84
C MET A 214 -21.72 -11.75 -16.78
N PHE A 215 -20.40 -11.70 -16.85
CA PHE A 215 -19.71 -10.99 -17.93
C PHE A 215 -19.80 -11.82 -19.20
N THR A 216 -20.10 -11.17 -20.32
CA THR A 216 -20.35 -11.82 -21.59
C THR A 216 -19.20 -11.52 -22.56
N GLU A 217 -18.66 -12.57 -23.19
CA GLU A 217 -17.72 -12.41 -24.28
C GLU A 217 -18.47 -11.91 -25.53
N ILE A 218 -17.86 -10.98 -26.23
CA ILE A 218 -18.39 -10.39 -27.47
C ILE A 218 -17.33 -10.36 -28.56
N ASP A 219 -17.79 -10.33 -29.83
CA ASP A 219 -16.92 -10.26 -31.00
C ASP A 219 -16.65 -8.85 -31.48
N THR A 220 -17.28 -7.85 -30.87
CA THR A 220 -17.17 -6.44 -31.26
C THR A 220 -16.21 -5.69 -30.36
N GLN A 221 -15.20 -5.03 -30.93
CA GLN A 221 -14.24 -4.21 -30.20
C GLN A 221 -14.96 -3.09 -29.45
N PRO A 222 -14.89 -3.03 -28.10
CA PRO A 222 -15.59 -2.05 -27.27
C PRO A 222 -15.28 -0.58 -27.61
N MET A 223 -14.10 -0.29 -28.16
CA MET A 223 -13.73 1.05 -28.58
C MET A 223 -14.62 1.60 -29.69
N THR A 224 -15.27 0.76 -30.48
CA THR A 224 -16.18 1.17 -31.58
C THR A 224 -17.48 1.81 -31.06
N TYR A 225 -17.87 1.52 -29.80
CA TYR A 225 -19.07 2.09 -29.18
C TYR A 225 -18.76 2.82 -27.85
N PHE A 226 -17.49 3.07 -27.56
CA PHE A 226 -17.09 3.84 -26.39
C PHE A 226 -17.60 5.27 -26.46
N LYS A 227 -18.23 5.74 -25.38
CA LYS A 227 -18.73 7.11 -25.21
C LYS A 227 -18.38 7.66 -23.85
N LYS A 228 -17.65 8.77 -23.81
CA LYS A 228 -17.30 9.48 -22.57
C LYS A 228 -18.51 10.11 -21.90
N GLY A 229 -19.54 10.52 -22.63
CA GLY A 229 -20.62 11.37 -22.14
C GLY A 229 -20.12 12.75 -21.72
N GLU A 230 -20.85 13.40 -20.79
CA GLU A 230 -20.49 14.72 -20.26
C GLU A 230 -19.57 14.68 -19.04
N SER A 231 -19.32 13.51 -18.47
CA SER A 231 -18.51 13.33 -17.26
C SER A 231 -17.02 13.37 -17.55
N ASN A 232 -16.22 13.74 -16.54
CA ASN A 232 -14.78 13.57 -16.60
C ASN A 232 -14.44 12.07 -16.53
N TRP A 233 -13.31 11.72 -17.11
CA TRP A 233 -12.74 10.37 -17.07
C TRP A 233 -11.34 10.41 -16.50
N PHE A 234 -10.96 9.32 -15.84
CA PHE A 234 -9.61 9.08 -15.33
C PHE A 234 -9.21 7.64 -15.59
N CYS A 235 -7.92 7.37 -15.57
CA CYS A 235 -7.39 6.02 -15.62
C CYS A 235 -6.68 5.69 -14.32
N TYR A 236 -7.00 4.55 -13.71
CA TYR A 236 -6.22 3.95 -12.63
C TYR A 236 -5.35 2.85 -13.24
N PRO A 237 -4.08 3.13 -13.56
CA PRO A 237 -3.17 2.10 -14.05
C PRO A 237 -2.71 1.25 -12.87
N CYS A 238 -2.83 -0.07 -12.97
CA CYS A 238 -2.47 -0.95 -11.86
C CYS A 238 -1.91 -2.30 -12.34
N LYS A 239 -1.37 -3.05 -11.41
CA LYS A 239 -0.93 -4.43 -11.62
C LYS A 239 -1.94 -5.39 -11.00
N VAL A 240 -2.48 -6.29 -11.82
CA VAL A 240 -3.32 -7.40 -11.40
C VAL A 240 -2.46 -8.66 -11.50
N GLY A 241 -1.95 -9.12 -10.39
CA GLY A 241 -0.80 -10.03 -10.41
C GLY A 241 0.39 -9.38 -11.12
N ALA A 242 0.96 -10.04 -12.11
CA ALA A 242 2.03 -9.51 -12.94
C ALA A 242 1.54 -8.77 -14.20
N LEU A 243 0.23 -8.70 -14.45
CA LEU A 243 -0.33 -8.08 -15.67
C LEU A 243 -0.61 -6.60 -15.45
N LEU A 244 -0.22 -5.77 -16.41
CA LEU A 244 -0.51 -4.35 -16.45
C LEU A 244 -1.96 -4.12 -16.88
N CYS A 245 -2.76 -3.49 -16.03
CA CYS A 245 -4.17 -3.25 -16.23
C CYS A 245 -4.47 -1.75 -16.18
N PHE A 246 -5.07 -1.20 -17.24
CA PHE A 246 -5.52 0.18 -17.27
C PHE A 246 -7.04 0.24 -17.07
N VAL A 247 -7.44 0.80 -15.93
CA VAL A 247 -8.84 0.94 -15.56
C VAL A 247 -9.30 2.37 -15.88
N TYR A 248 -9.90 2.56 -17.04
CA TYR A 248 -10.54 3.82 -17.41
C TYR A 248 -11.94 3.88 -16.81
N PHE A 249 -12.25 4.94 -16.10
CA PHE A 249 -13.51 5.05 -15.39
C PHE A 249 -14.13 6.44 -15.47
N ASN A 250 -15.47 6.46 -15.50
CA ASN A 250 -16.24 7.68 -15.40
C ASN A 250 -16.18 8.23 -13.96
N SER A 251 -16.01 9.53 -13.79
CA SER A 251 -15.87 10.20 -12.49
C SER A 251 -17.05 9.98 -11.53
N LYS A 252 -18.22 9.56 -12.01
CA LYS A 252 -19.34 9.11 -11.16
C LYS A 252 -18.93 7.95 -10.24
N TYR A 253 -17.94 7.15 -10.64
CA TYR A 253 -17.47 5.96 -9.96
C TYR A 253 -16.13 6.14 -9.24
N MET A 254 -15.76 7.39 -8.94
CA MET A 254 -14.49 7.76 -8.30
C MET A 254 -14.21 6.93 -7.04
N SER A 255 -15.21 6.75 -6.17
CA SER A 255 -15.03 5.97 -4.93
C SER A 255 -14.66 4.51 -5.20
N SER A 256 -15.34 3.86 -6.15
CA SER A 256 -15.02 2.48 -6.55
C SER A 256 -13.64 2.39 -7.18
N ALA A 257 -13.32 3.30 -8.10
CA ALA A 257 -12.03 3.28 -8.79
C ALA A 257 -10.85 3.52 -7.85
N LEU A 258 -10.92 4.51 -6.97
CA LEU A 258 -9.85 4.76 -6.00
C LEU A 258 -9.75 3.67 -4.92
N SER A 259 -10.82 2.91 -4.66
CA SER A 259 -10.79 1.75 -3.78
C SER A 259 -9.89 0.63 -4.33
N MET A 260 -9.59 0.63 -5.64
CA MET A 260 -8.64 -0.29 -6.27
C MET A 260 -7.26 -0.22 -5.62
N ALA A 261 -6.87 0.94 -5.07
CA ALA A 261 -5.62 1.12 -4.33
C ALA A 261 -5.51 0.26 -3.05
N ASN A 262 -6.59 -0.37 -2.61
CA ASN A 262 -6.57 -1.35 -1.53
C ASN A 262 -6.31 -2.78 -2.02
N LEU A 263 -6.45 -3.03 -3.32
CA LEU A 263 -6.39 -4.36 -3.92
C LEU A 263 -5.25 -4.55 -4.91
N PHE A 264 -4.98 -3.53 -5.74
CA PHE A 264 -4.03 -3.63 -6.83
C PHE A 264 -3.00 -2.51 -6.73
N GLU A 265 -1.73 -2.87 -6.86
CA GLU A 265 -0.63 -1.92 -6.85
C GLU A 265 -0.79 -0.92 -7.99
N LEU A 266 -0.68 0.36 -7.68
CA LEU A 266 -0.67 1.41 -8.70
C LEU A 266 0.62 1.27 -9.55
N ALA A 267 0.47 1.25 -10.86
CA ALA A 267 1.60 1.19 -11.77
C ALA A 267 2.45 2.47 -11.70
N THR A 268 3.75 2.34 -11.89
CA THR A 268 4.65 3.49 -12.00
C THR A 268 4.38 4.28 -13.27
N LYS A 269 4.92 5.48 -13.35
CA LYS A 269 4.80 6.32 -14.54
C LYS A 269 5.45 5.67 -15.77
N GLU A 270 6.56 4.96 -15.56
CA GLU A 270 7.28 4.22 -16.59
C GLU A 270 6.49 2.99 -17.06
N GLU A 271 5.86 2.26 -16.15
CA GLU A 271 4.96 1.15 -16.49
C GLU A 271 3.71 1.67 -17.23
N SER A 272 3.14 2.79 -16.78
CA SER A 272 1.97 3.42 -17.41
C SER A 272 2.22 3.90 -18.83
N ALA A 273 3.48 4.09 -19.23
CA ALA A 273 3.86 4.43 -20.62
C ALA A 273 3.95 3.20 -21.54
N GLN A 274 3.80 1.98 -20.98
CA GLN A 274 3.85 0.73 -21.74
C GLN A 274 2.46 0.32 -22.24
N LYS A 275 2.43 -0.61 -23.19
CA LYS A 275 1.19 -1.25 -23.63
C LYS A 275 0.63 -2.12 -22.49
N PRO A 276 -0.65 -1.94 -22.10
CA PRO A 276 -1.26 -2.79 -21.08
C PRO A 276 -1.57 -4.19 -21.63
N ASP A 277 -1.65 -5.17 -20.73
CA ASP A 277 -2.21 -6.49 -20.99
C ASP A 277 -3.75 -6.48 -20.91
N LEU A 278 -4.29 -5.63 -20.03
CA LEU A 278 -5.71 -5.55 -19.71
C LEU A 278 -6.18 -4.10 -19.78
N VAL A 279 -7.35 -3.88 -20.37
CA VAL A 279 -8.04 -2.58 -20.39
C VAL A 279 -9.45 -2.77 -19.84
N VAL A 280 -9.85 -1.96 -18.87
CA VAL A 280 -11.22 -1.92 -18.34
C VAL A 280 -11.81 -0.53 -18.58
N ILE A 281 -12.99 -0.48 -19.19
CA ILE A 281 -13.80 0.71 -19.39
C ILE A 281 -14.98 0.60 -18.43
N PHE A 282 -15.05 1.48 -17.44
CA PHE A 282 -16.03 1.41 -16.38
C PHE A 282 -16.93 2.64 -16.35
N GLY A 283 -18.21 2.43 -16.64
CA GLY A 283 -19.21 3.49 -16.76
C GLY A 283 -19.27 4.09 -18.16
N ASN A 284 -19.23 3.25 -19.22
CA ASN A 284 -19.43 3.65 -20.61
C ASN A 284 -20.85 4.22 -20.81
N ASP A 285 -20.93 5.46 -21.28
CA ASP A 285 -22.21 6.18 -21.47
C ASP A 285 -22.84 5.85 -22.83
N ASP A 286 -23.01 4.56 -23.11
CA ASP A 286 -23.57 4.05 -24.37
C ASP A 286 -25.09 3.89 -24.36
N GLY A 287 -25.71 4.08 -23.18
CA GLY A 287 -27.18 3.95 -22.99
C GLY A 287 -27.64 2.48 -22.81
N ASN A 288 -26.71 1.55 -22.72
CA ASN A 288 -26.95 0.13 -22.50
C ASN A 288 -26.82 -0.26 -21.02
N ASP A 289 -26.99 -1.56 -20.76
CA ASP A 289 -26.80 -2.18 -19.45
C ASP A 289 -25.87 -3.39 -19.55
N ASP A 290 -24.81 -3.23 -20.34
CA ASP A 290 -23.91 -4.32 -20.71
C ASP A 290 -22.74 -4.45 -19.72
N THR A 291 -22.26 -5.68 -19.60
CA THR A 291 -21.05 -6.05 -18.85
C THR A 291 -20.26 -7.06 -19.68
N ASN A 292 -19.54 -6.54 -20.68
CA ASN A 292 -18.94 -7.32 -21.75
C ASN A 292 -17.42 -7.37 -21.63
N PHE A 293 -16.82 -8.39 -22.22
CA PHE A 293 -15.38 -8.44 -22.46
C PHE A 293 -15.07 -8.94 -23.87
N TYR A 294 -13.89 -8.59 -24.34
CA TYR A 294 -13.42 -8.85 -25.69
C TYR A 294 -11.91 -9.14 -25.66
N TYR A 295 -11.46 -10.05 -26.51
CA TYR A 295 -10.03 -10.26 -26.75
C TYR A 295 -9.60 -9.60 -28.04
N ASP A 296 -8.78 -8.56 -27.93
CA ASP A 296 -8.12 -7.91 -29.07
C ASP A 296 -6.88 -8.71 -29.48
N GLU A 297 -7.08 -9.63 -30.43
CA GLU A 297 -6.02 -10.52 -30.89
C GLU A 297 -4.87 -9.74 -31.58
N ALA A 298 -5.19 -8.65 -32.29
CA ALA A 298 -4.20 -7.85 -33.01
C ALA A 298 -3.21 -7.16 -32.07
N ASN A 299 -3.69 -6.73 -30.92
CA ASN A 299 -2.87 -6.03 -29.91
C ASN A 299 -2.51 -6.92 -28.71
N ASP A 300 -3.03 -8.14 -28.64
CA ASP A 300 -2.91 -9.05 -27.48
C ASP A 300 -3.33 -8.35 -26.17
N ILE A 301 -4.55 -7.81 -26.15
CA ILE A 301 -5.14 -7.09 -25.02
C ILE A 301 -6.52 -7.68 -24.69
N TRP A 302 -6.79 -7.97 -23.43
CA TRP A 302 -8.14 -8.24 -22.96
C TRP A 302 -8.84 -6.96 -22.56
N VAL A 303 -10.01 -6.69 -23.14
CA VAL A 303 -10.78 -5.46 -22.92
C VAL A 303 -12.09 -5.79 -22.22
N GLY A 304 -12.35 -5.21 -21.04
CA GLY A 304 -13.63 -5.25 -20.36
C GLY A 304 -14.37 -3.93 -20.53
N CYS A 305 -15.65 -3.97 -20.86
CA CYS A 305 -16.50 -2.79 -20.97
C CYS A 305 -17.77 -2.95 -20.15
N ILE A 306 -18.02 -1.98 -19.29
CA ILE A 306 -19.19 -1.97 -18.39
C ILE A 306 -19.92 -0.65 -18.61
N SER A 307 -21.20 -0.76 -19.05
CA SER A 307 -22.06 0.38 -19.33
C SER A 307 -22.44 1.16 -18.05
N ASP A 308 -22.69 2.46 -18.20
CA ASP A 308 -23.09 3.36 -17.09
C ASP A 308 -24.53 3.04 -16.63
N ASN A 309 -24.65 2.49 -15.42
CA ASN A 309 -25.95 2.26 -14.80
C ASN A 309 -25.81 2.21 -13.26
N PRO A 310 -26.89 2.46 -12.49
CA PRO A 310 -26.81 2.55 -11.02
C PRO A 310 -26.35 1.26 -10.31
N ARG A 311 -26.50 0.09 -10.92
CA ARG A 311 -26.11 -1.19 -10.28
C ARG A 311 -24.60 -1.35 -10.19
N ILE A 312 -23.82 -0.73 -11.08
CA ILE A 312 -22.38 -0.83 -11.10
C ILE A 312 -21.70 -0.02 -9.99
N GLU A 313 -22.44 0.77 -9.20
CA GLU A 313 -21.93 1.35 -7.95
C GLU A 313 -21.37 0.28 -7.01
N TYR A 314 -21.88 -0.95 -7.11
CA TYR A 314 -21.31 -2.07 -6.37
C TYR A 314 -19.91 -2.41 -6.88
N PHE A 315 -18.92 -2.24 -6.01
CA PHE A 315 -17.49 -2.41 -6.30
C PHE A 315 -17.14 -3.77 -6.95
N GLY A 316 -17.95 -4.80 -6.66
CA GLY A 316 -17.76 -6.13 -7.24
C GLY A 316 -17.84 -6.19 -8.77
N TYR A 317 -18.46 -5.22 -9.46
CA TYR A 317 -18.41 -5.16 -10.92
C TYR A 317 -17.00 -4.81 -11.40
N LEU A 318 -16.37 -3.81 -10.83
CA LEU A 318 -15.03 -3.35 -11.20
C LEU A 318 -13.97 -4.40 -10.82
N LYS A 319 -13.93 -4.80 -9.54
CA LYS A 319 -13.00 -5.82 -9.04
C LYS A 319 -13.07 -7.10 -9.88
N LYS A 320 -14.28 -7.63 -10.08
CA LYS A 320 -14.47 -8.92 -10.78
C LYS A 320 -14.18 -8.81 -12.27
N MET A 321 -14.38 -7.66 -12.92
CA MET A 321 -13.96 -7.50 -14.32
C MET A 321 -12.43 -7.61 -14.42
N CYS A 322 -11.66 -6.87 -13.60
CA CYS A 322 -10.20 -6.97 -13.60
C CYS A 322 -9.73 -8.42 -13.37
N LEU A 323 -10.31 -9.12 -12.40
CA LEU A 323 -9.98 -10.53 -12.12
C LEU A 323 -10.38 -11.47 -13.25
N THR A 324 -11.52 -11.23 -13.92
CA THR A 324 -11.95 -12.05 -15.07
C THR A 324 -10.98 -11.92 -16.22
N LEU A 325 -10.61 -10.68 -16.60
CA LEU A 325 -9.64 -10.45 -17.67
C LEU A 325 -8.27 -11.05 -17.33
N HIS A 326 -7.81 -10.88 -16.09
CA HIS A 326 -6.57 -11.49 -15.61
C HIS A 326 -6.62 -13.01 -15.75
N ASN A 327 -7.70 -13.66 -15.29
CA ASN A 327 -7.84 -15.11 -15.35
C ASN A 327 -7.83 -15.61 -16.79
N LEU A 328 -8.54 -14.93 -17.71
CA LEU A 328 -8.55 -15.27 -19.13
C LEU A 328 -7.15 -15.15 -19.75
N ALA A 329 -6.42 -14.07 -19.44
CA ALA A 329 -5.06 -13.88 -19.92
C ALA A 329 -4.10 -14.97 -19.39
N GLN A 330 -4.23 -15.35 -18.12
CA GLN A 330 -3.39 -16.40 -17.53
C GLN A 330 -3.77 -17.81 -18.05
N MET A 331 -5.06 -18.10 -18.24
CA MET A 331 -5.51 -19.36 -18.84
C MET A 331 -4.98 -19.52 -20.27
N LYS A 332 -4.91 -18.44 -21.05
CA LYS A 332 -4.29 -18.43 -22.38
C LYS A 332 -2.80 -18.81 -22.33
N LYS A 333 -2.10 -18.48 -21.23
CA LYS A 333 -0.71 -18.89 -20.98
C LYS A 333 -0.60 -20.33 -20.42
N GLY A 334 -1.70 -21.03 -20.21
CA GLY A 334 -1.75 -22.37 -19.61
C GLY A 334 -1.64 -22.36 -18.08
N TRP A 335 -1.84 -21.22 -17.43
CA TRP A 335 -1.85 -21.12 -15.98
C TRP A 335 -3.25 -21.40 -15.43
N LEU A 336 -3.33 -21.86 -14.18
CA LEU A 336 -4.58 -22.20 -13.52
C LEU A 336 -4.97 -21.13 -12.51
N PRO A 337 -6.02 -20.31 -12.78
CA PRO A 337 -6.59 -19.41 -11.79
C PRO A 337 -7.23 -20.19 -10.64
N ILE A 338 -6.98 -19.75 -9.40
CA ILE A 338 -7.45 -20.40 -8.17
C ILE A 338 -8.19 -19.36 -7.31
N HIS A 339 -9.37 -19.76 -6.80
CA HIS A 339 -10.00 -19.09 -5.68
C HIS A 339 -9.61 -19.85 -4.40
N GLY A 340 -8.65 -19.29 -3.68
CA GLY A 340 -8.03 -19.98 -2.55
C GLY A 340 -7.10 -19.08 -1.78
N ALA A 341 -6.26 -19.69 -0.97
CA ALA A 341 -5.15 -19.04 -0.28
C ALA A 341 -3.89 -19.88 -0.41
N PHE A 342 -2.76 -19.25 -0.58
CA PHE A 342 -1.47 -19.92 -0.67
C PHE A 342 -0.48 -19.27 0.26
N VAL A 343 0.18 -20.10 1.09
CA VAL A 343 1.16 -19.65 2.07
C VAL A 343 2.45 -20.45 1.94
N ASN A 344 3.57 -19.78 2.14
CA ASN A 344 4.85 -20.43 2.40
C ASN A 344 5.07 -20.55 3.91
N ILE A 345 5.46 -21.72 4.35
CA ILE A 345 5.85 -21.97 5.74
C ILE A 345 7.35 -22.21 5.78
N TYR A 346 8.02 -21.49 6.64
CA TYR A 346 9.44 -21.64 6.93
C TYR A 346 9.59 -22.28 8.31
N LEU A 347 10.16 -23.48 8.35
CA LEU A 347 10.43 -24.17 9.60
C LEU A 347 11.77 -23.72 10.21
N LYS A 348 11.94 -23.90 11.52
CA LYS A 348 13.22 -23.57 12.21
C LYS A 348 14.41 -24.40 11.74
N ASP A 349 14.18 -25.57 11.17
CA ASP A 349 15.22 -26.43 10.57
C ASP A 349 15.67 -25.97 9.17
N GLY A 350 15.12 -24.85 8.66
CA GLY A 350 15.40 -24.32 7.31
C GLY A 350 14.52 -24.87 6.21
N THR A 351 13.62 -25.81 6.50
CA THR A 351 12.68 -26.35 5.50
C THR A 351 11.66 -25.30 5.08
N LYS A 352 11.45 -25.14 3.78
CA LYS A 352 10.36 -24.33 3.19
C LYS A 352 9.29 -25.24 2.58
N LYS A 353 8.02 -24.99 2.85
CA LYS A 353 6.88 -25.70 2.27
C LYS A 353 5.78 -24.71 1.87
N GLY A 354 5.21 -24.91 0.66
CA GLY A 354 4.00 -24.23 0.21
C GLY A 354 2.75 -25.01 0.64
N ILE A 355 1.75 -24.31 1.16
CA ILE A 355 0.43 -24.89 1.46
C ILE A 355 -0.64 -24.12 0.70
N MET A 356 -1.46 -24.85 -0.05
CA MET A 356 -2.63 -24.35 -0.76
C MET A 356 -3.90 -24.70 0.00
N LEU A 357 -4.73 -23.69 0.29
CA LEU A 357 -6.06 -23.82 0.87
C LEU A 357 -7.09 -23.44 -0.19
N MET A 358 -7.93 -24.39 -0.60
CA MET A 358 -8.99 -24.12 -1.59
C MET A 358 -10.35 -24.27 -0.94
N GLY A 359 -11.28 -23.39 -1.31
CA GLY A 359 -12.65 -23.43 -0.84
C GLY A 359 -13.42 -22.16 -1.23
N ASP A 360 -14.74 -22.24 -1.18
CA ASP A 360 -15.61 -21.09 -1.44
C ASP A 360 -15.48 -20.00 -0.37
N SER A 361 -16.10 -18.85 -0.66
CA SER A 361 -16.20 -17.77 0.32
C SER A 361 -16.87 -18.27 1.61
N GLY A 362 -16.26 -17.98 2.76
CA GLY A 362 -16.72 -18.46 4.05
C GLY A 362 -16.31 -19.90 4.41
N ALA A 363 -15.48 -20.57 3.60
CA ALA A 363 -14.95 -21.90 3.91
C ALA A 363 -13.85 -21.92 4.99
N GLY A 364 -13.50 -20.76 5.55
CA GLY A 364 -12.52 -20.67 6.65
C GLY A 364 -11.06 -20.61 6.18
N LYS A 365 -10.77 -20.19 4.95
CA LYS A 365 -9.39 -20.13 4.40
C LYS A 365 -8.50 -19.18 5.20
N SER A 366 -8.92 -17.94 5.37
CA SER A 366 -8.16 -16.91 6.12
C SER A 366 -8.03 -17.27 7.59
N GLU A 367 -9.11 -17.79 8.21
CA GLU A 367 -9.08 -18.29 9.59
C GLU A 367 -8.12 -19.48 9.74
N SER A 368 -7.98 -20.32 8.70
CA SER A 368 -7.02 -21.44 8.72
C SER A 368 -5.58 -20.94 8.68
N ILE A 369 -5.29 -19.85 7.95
CA ILE A 369 -3.96 -19.20 7.93
C ILE A 369 -3.64 -18.61 9.31
N GLU A 370 -4.60 -17.89 9.92
CA GLU A 370 -4.43 -17.34 11.26
C GLU A 370 -4.25 -18.44 12.30
N ALA A 371 -5.06 -19.50 12.22
CA ALA A 371 -4.94 -20.65 13.10
C ALA A 371 -3.58 -21.37 12.94
N LEU A 372 -3.08 -21.45 11.71
CA LEU A 372 -1.76 -22.02 11.42
C LEU A 372 -0.66 -21.21 12.09
N LYS A 373 -0.71 -19.87 11.99
CA LYS A 373 0.24 -18.97 12.69
C LYS A 373 0.16 -19.15 14.20
N ALA A 374 -1.05 -19.23 14.75
CA ALA A 374 -1.26 -19.38 16.19
C ALA A 374 -0.86 -20.78 16.71
N ALA A 375 -1.14 -21.84 15.94
CA ALA A 375 -0.82 -23.23 16.30
C ALA A 375 0.64 -23.63 16.03
N ALA A 376 1.36 -22.80 15.31
CA ALA A 376 2.71 -23.07 14.81
C ALA A 376 3.74 -23.36 15.91
N GLY A 377 3.53 -22.85 17.11
CA GLY A 377 4.38 -23.08 18.26
C GLY A 377 5.88 -22.91 17.95
N ASP A 378 6.70 -23.79 18.51
CA ASP A 378 8.14 -23.71 18.34
C ASP A 378 8.70 -24.27 17.02
N MET A 379 7.89 -24.83 16.14
CA MET A 379 8.37 -25.46 14.89
C MET A 379 8.42 -24.53 13.70
N ILE A 380 7.48 -23.58 13.60
CA ILE A 380 7.42 -22.65 12.47
C ILE A 380 8.17 -21.36 12.84
N ARG A 381 9.10 -20.94 11.98
CA ARG A 381 9.79 -19.68 12.08
C ARG A 381 8.93 -18.53 11.53
N GLU A 382 8.31 -18.78 10.37
CA GLU A 382 7.62 -17.74 9.60
C GLU A 382 6.52 -18.33 8.72
N VAL A 383 5.44 -17.60 8.53
CA VAL A 383 4.39 -17.88 7.55
C VAL A 383 4.24 -16.66 6.64
N GLU A 384 4.60 -16.83 5.39
CA GLU A 384 4.47 -15.83 4.33
C GLU A 384 3.20 -16.10 3.53
N VAL A 385 2.29 -15.15 3.47
CA VAL A 385 1.08 -15.26 2.65
C VAL A 385 1.40 -14.81 1.23
N VAL A 386 1.28 -15.73 0.27
CA VAL A 386 1.47 -15.44 -1.16
C VAL A 386 0.20 -14.83 -1.76
N PHE A 387 -0.97 -15.40 -1.41
CA PHE A 387 -2.28 -14.80 -1.68
C PHE A 387 -3.36 -15.35 -0.74
N ASP A 388 -4.40 -14.55 -0.51
CA ASP A 388 -5.56 -14.89 0.33
C ASP A 388 -6.85 -14.35 -0.30
N ASP A 389 -7.32 -14.92 -1.35
CA ASP A 389 -8.59 -14.84 -2.07
C ASP A 389 -8.40 -15.35 -3.51
N MET A 390 -7.56 -14.69 -4.31
CA MET A 390 -7.37 -15.02 -5.72
C MET A 390 -5.89 -15.10 -6.08
N GLY A 391 -5.55 -16.10 -6.86
CA GLY A 391 -4.19 -16.28 -7.39
C GLY A 391 -4.18 -17.21 -8.59
N THR A 392 -3.00 -17.50 -9.09
CA THR A 392 -2.77 -18.46 -10.16
C THR A 392 -1.69 -19.45 -9.78
N ILE A 393 -1.80 -20.65 -10.32
CA ILE A 393 -0.76 -21.68 -10.22
C ILE A 393 -0.22 -21.95 -11.63
N HIS A 394 1.09 -22.04 -11.73
CA HIS A 394 1.78 -22.45 -12.93
C HIS A 394 2.96 -23.38 -12.60
N LEU A 395 3.49 -24.02 -13.61
CA LEU A 395 4.65 -24.90 -13.46
C LEU A 395 5.89 -24.24 -14.07
N GLU A 396 6.97 -24.19 -13.30
CA GLU A 396 8.32 -23.86 -13.77
C GLU A 396 9.21 -25.08 -13.54
N ASP A 397 9.76 -25.64 -14.60
CA ASP A 397 10.59 -26.86 -14.55
C ASP A 397 9.93 -28.03 -13.78
N GLY A 398 8.61 -28.14 -13.90
CA GLY A 398 7.82 -29.19 -13.22
C GLY A 398 7.51 -28.91 -11.74
N VAL A 399 7.93 -27.77 -11.21
CA VAL A 399 7.62 -27.32 -9.85
C VAL A 399 6.43 -26.36 -9.87
N PRO A 400 5.40 -26.55 -9.02
CA PRO A 400 4.27 -25.64 -8.95
C PRO A 400 4.63 -24.35 -8.18
N TYR A 401 4.32 -23.20 -8.78
CA TYR A 401 4.44 -21.88 -8.18
C TYR A 401 3.07 -21.21 -8.10
N GLY A 402 2.86 -20.46 -7.01
CA GLY A 402 1.68 -19.64 -6.81
C GLY A 402 2.01 -18.16 -7.01
N GLN A 403 1.14 -17.43 -7.69
CA GLN A 403 1.20 -15.98 -7.84
C GLN A 403 -0.12 -15.34 -7.40
N GLY A 404 -0.04 -14.38 -6.48
CA GLY A 404 -1.20 -13.58 -6.06
C GLY A 404 -1.66 -12.60 -7.14
N THR A 405 -2.95 -12.31 -7.16
CA THR A 405 -3.55 -11.31 -8.07
C THR A 405 -3.78 -9.97 -7.38
N GLU A 406 -3.92 -9.98 -6.06
CA GLU A 406 -4.20 -8.82 -5.23
C GLU A 406 -3.04 -8.55 -4.26
N LEU A 407 -2.94 -7.31 -3.77
CA LEU A 407 -2.04 -6.98 -2.68
C LEU A 407 -2.43 -7.80 -1.45
N VAL A 408 -1.48 -8.53 -0.92
CA VAL A 408 -1.68 -9.25 0.33
C VAL A 408 -1.64 -8.24 1.48
N PRO A 409 -2.67 -8.14 2.32
CA PRO A 409 -2.57 -7.35 3.53
C PRO A 409 -1.40 -7.91 4.35
N SER A 410 -0.40 -7.08 4.65
CA SER A 410 0.55 -7.44 5.70
C SER A 410 -0.24 -7.51 7.00
N PHE A 411 -0.54 -8.70 7.47
CA PHE A 411 -1.05 -8.91 8.82
C PHE A 411 0.09 -8.55 9.78
N VAL A 412 -0.02 -7.37 10.35
CA VAL A 412 0.86 -6.86 11.39
C VAL A 412 0.22 -7.09 12.75
#